data_121f21a0e3ccd648a7986f8081de9bb9
#
_entry.id   121f21a0e3ccd648a7986f8081de9bb9
#
_cell.length_a   1.000
_cell.length_b   1.000
_cell.length_c   1.000
_cell.angle_alpha   90.00
_cell.angle_beta   90.00
_cell.angle_gamma   90.00
#
_symmetry.space_group_name_H-M   'P 1'
#
loop_
_entity.id
_entity.type
_entity.pdbx_description
1 polymer ?
#
loop_
_entity_poly.entity_id
_entity_poly.type
_entity_poly.pdbx_seq_one_letter_code
_entity_poly.pdbx_strand_id
1 'polypeptide(L)'
;MTRVLSLAALAASMFALAGCPEGSAVAQSADAGAPVDAGVADAQGTIPWHASSSTPSSPPAEPTSERASLELLQLTLTSDVQKKEPVDTLDVAPPGTRVYAHLKLRNRSQDKRKVHVDFLVNGKLRTPLDLTVEPSWSFRTWGYNTMQAGDTGELEVRVLDDGGATLATARLPIKAKGKAK
;
A
#
# COMPACT_ATOMS: atom_id res chain seq x y z
N MET A 1 -56.25 0.44 -7.78
CA MET A 1 -56.35 -0.99 -8.07
C MET A 1 -55.70 -1.22 -9.41
N THR A 2 -54.55 -1.79 -9.46
CA THR A 2 -54.03 -2.57 -10.59
C THR A 2 -52.64 -3.05 -10.21
N ARG A 3 -52.50 -4.33 -9.88
CA ARG A 3 -51.25 -5.05 -9.62
C ARG A 3 -50.67 -5.46 -10.97
N VAL A 4 -49.44 -5.14 -11.17
CA VAL A 4 -48.64 -5.75 -12.24
C VAL A 4 -47.55 -6.60 -11.60
N LEU A 5 -47.76 -7.92 -11.71
CA LEU A 5 -46.73 -8.92 -11.46
C LEU A 5 -45.83 -8.95 -12.71
N SER A 6 -44.55 -8.77 -12.51
CA SER A 6 -43.55 -9.13 -13.53
C SER A 6 -42.71 -10.26 -12.99
N LEU A 7 -42.90 -11.41 -13.59
CA LEU A 7 -42.06 -12.59 -13.51
C LEU A 7 -40.77 -12.31 -14.24
N ALA A 8 -39.64 -12.63 -13.67
CA ALA A 8 -38.39 -12.54 -14.35
C ALA A 8 -37.49 -13.74 -14.20
N ALA A 9 -36.98 -14.11 -15.30
CA ALA A 9 -36.27 -15.30 -15.64
C ALA A 9 -34.93 -15.49 -14.90
N LEU A 10 -34.78 -16.73 -14.45
CA LEU A 10 -33.54 -17.35 -13.98
C LEU A 10 -32.67 -17.67 -15.21
N ALA A 11 -31.47 -17.12 -15.29
CA ALA A 11 -30.45 -17.58 -16.21
C ALA A 11 -29.30 -18.18 -15.38
N ALA A 12 -29.27 -19.50 -15.32
CA ALA A 12 -28.16 -20.28 -14.81
C ALA A 12 -27.12 -20.42 -15.93
N SER A 13 -25.94 -19.86 -15.73
CA SER A 13 -24.77 -20.15 -16.55
C SER A 13 -23.78 -20.97 -15.75
N MET A 14 -23.77 -22.26 -16.05
CA MET A 14 -22.69 -23.18 -15.68
C MET A 14 -21.46 -22.84 -16.55
N PHE A 15 -20.35 -22.52 -15.93
CA PHE A 15 -19.05 -22.61 -16.55
C PHE A 15 -18.26 -23.73 -15.89
N ALA A 16 -17.99 -24.74 -16.72
CA ALA A 16 -17.23 -25.92 -16.38
C ALA A 16 -15.74 -25.63 -16.29
N LEU A 17 -15.13 -26.39 -15.43
CA LEU A 17 -13.71 -26.59 -15.20
C LEU A 17 -12.93 -26.95 -16.47
N ALA A 18 -11.69 -26.51 -16.54
CA ALA A 18 -10.54 -27.39 -16.84
C ALA A 18 -9.24 -26.57 -16.82
N GLY A 19 -8.21 -27.12 -16.23
CA GLY A 19 -6.83 -26.74 -16.54
C GLY A 19 -5.93 -26.42 -15.34
N CYS A 20 -5.48 -27.45 -14.60
CA CYS A 20 -4.17 -27.43 -13.97
C CYS A 20 -3.08 -27.58 -15.05
N PRO A 21 -1.98 -26.89 -14.92
CA PRO A 21 -0.69 -27.52 -15.21
C PRO A 21 0.17 -27.59 -13.95
N GLU A 22 0.50 -28.82 -13.63
CA GLU A 22 1.67 -29.19 -12.85
C GLU A 22 2.95 -28.73 -13.56
N GLY A 23 3.94 -28.47 -12.75
CA GLY A 23 5.32 -28.63 -13.20
C GLY A 23 6.17 -27.40 -13.11
N SER A 24 7.01 -27.33 -12.13
CA SER A 24 8.43 -27.64 -12.21
C SER A 24 9.12 -27.20 -10.94
N ALA A 25 9.47 -28.19 -10.17
CA ALA A 25 10.57 -28.11 -9.22
C ALA A 25 11.86 -27.91 -10.01
N VAL A 26 12.61 -26.89 -9.73
CA VAL A 26 14.01 -26.77 -10.15
C VAL A 26 14.89 -26.69 -8.91
N ALA A 27 15.75 -27.66 -8.89
CA ALA A 27 16.71 -28.10 -7.93
C ALA A 27 17.64 -27.02 -7.38
N GLN A 28 17.97 -27.26 -6.13
CA GLN A 28 19.12 -26.80 -5.39
C GLN A 28 20.43 -26.91 -6.19
N SER A 29 21.24 -25.87 -6.11
CA SER A 29 22.68 -26.01 -6.24
C SER A 29 23.31 -25.42 -4.99
N ALA A 30 23.69 -26.32 -4.11
CA ALA A 30 24.68 -26.09 -3.08
C ALA A 30 26.04 -26.04 -3.77
N ASP A 31 26.77 -24.98 -3.57
CA ASP A 31 28.20 -24.94 -3.83
C ASP A 31 28.91 -24.53 -2.54
N ALA A 32 29.60 -25.50 -2.01
CA ALA A 32 30.48 -25.41 -0.86
C ALA A 32 31.89 -25.09 -1.37
N GLY A 33 32.39 -23.90 -1.04
CA GLY A 33 33.77 -23.51 -1.26
C GLY A 33 34.44 -23.22 0.08
N ALA A 34 35.35 -24.08 0.47
CA ALA A 34 36.14 -24.09 1.69
C ALA A 34 37.37 -23.15 1.64
N PRO A 35 38.11 -23.00 2.72
CA PRO A 35 38.89 -21.85 3.11
C PRO A 35 40.36 -21.93 2.68
N VAL A 36 40.98 -20.78 2.49
CA VAL A 36 42.44 -20.60 2.40
C VAL A 36 42.79 -19.33 3.16
N ASP A 37 43.47 -19.48 4.15
CA ASP A 37 44.88 -19.64 4.50
C ASP A 37 45.49 -18.33 5.02
N ALA A 38 46.27 -18.51 6.06
CA ALA A 38 46.95 -17.55 6.90
C ALA A 38 48.03 -16.77 6.15
N GLY A 39 48.12 -15.49 6.43
CA GLY A 39 49.27 -14.65 6.08
C GLY A 39 49.59 -13.72 7.23
N VAL A 40 50.47 -14.16 8.10
CA VAL A 40 51.18 -13.32 9.10
C VAL A 40 52.27 -12.53 8.38
N ALA A 41 52.30 -11.24 8.56
CA ALA A 41 53.52 -10.45 8.39
C ALA A 41 53.50 -9.20 9.26
N ASP A 42 54.36 -9.20 10.27
CA ASP A 42 54.85 -8.07 11.02
C ASP A 42 55.40 -6.95 10.11
N ALA A 43 55.06 -5.73 10.40
CA ALA A 43 55.91 -4.59 10.12
C ALA A 43 55.53 -3.41 11.05
N GLN A 44 56.37 -3.26 12.08
CA GLN A 44 56.46 -2.02 12.86
C GLN A 44 56.89 -0.89 11.95
N GLY A 45 56.05 0.09 11.76
CA GLY A 45 56.32 1.34 11.08
C GLY A 45 55.97 2.52 11.97
N THR A 46 56.97 3.10 12.58
CA THR A 46 56.98 4.35 13.32
C THR A 46 56.44 5.48 12.44
N ILE A 47 55.36 6.10 12.78
CA ILE A 47 54.80 7.23 12.03
C ILE A 47 55.04 8.53 12.79
N PRO A 48 55.66 9.53 12.15
CA PRO A 48 55.81 10.85 12.75
C PRO A 48 54.52 11.64 12.70
N TRP A 49 54.29 12.37 13.75
CA TRP A 49 53.23 13.37 13.94
C TRP A 49 53.18 14.38 12.82
N HIS A 50 52.14 14.38 12.03
CA HIS A 50 51.83 15.52 11.19
C HIS A 50 50.59 16.23 11.72
N ALA A 51 50.79 17.53 11.94
CA ALA A 51 49.82 18.48 12.42
C ALA A 51 48.47 18.36 11.72
N SER A 52 47.44 18.24 12.51
CA SER A 52 46.05 18.31 12.08
C SER A 52 45.76 19.71 11.55
N SER A 53 45.67 19.84 10.25
CA SER A 53 45.01 20.98 9.63
C SER A 53 43.51 20.77 9.79
N SER A 54 42.92 21.49 10.71
CA SER A 54 41.46 21.56 10.86
C SER A 54 40.87 22.27 9.64
N THR A 55 40.43 21.49 8.68
CA THR A 55 39.57 21.96 7.58
C THR A 55 38.28 22.44 8.19
N PRO A 56 37.83 23.68 7.93
CA PRO A 56 36.54 24.13 8.42
C PRO A 56 35.45 23.21 7.79
N SER A 57 34.78 22.48 8.67
CA SER A 57 33.61 21.67 8.32
C SER A 57 32.56 22.60 7.74
N SER A 58 32.30 22.50 6.44
CA SER A 58 31.15 23.15 5.82
C SER A 58 29.92 22.75 6.60
N PRO A 59 29.01 23.69 6.94
CA PRO A 59 27.78 23.33 7.58
C PRO A 59 27.03 22.28 6.75
N PRO A 60 26.38 21.29 7.37
CA PRO A 60 25.60 20.32 6.62
C PRO A 60 24.62 21.08 5.75
N ALA A 61 24.61 20.83 4.46
CA ALA A 61 23.60 21.35 3.57
C ALA A 61 22.25 20.94 4.15
N GLU A 62 21.44 21.93 4.55
CA GLU A 62 20.07 21.68 4.94
C GLU A 62 19.42 20.89 3.81
N PRO A 63 18.69 19.80 4.10
CA PRO A 63 18.00 19.04 3.08
C PRO A 63 17.07 20.02 2.38
N THR A 64 17.42 20.38 1.16
CA THR A 64 16.53 21.13 0.27
C THR A 64 15.29 20.29 0.20
N SER A 65 14.20 20.77 0.80
CA SER A 65 12.91 20.09 0.81
C SER A 65 12.43 20.06 -0.64
N GLU A 66 12.92 19.08 -1.41
CA GLU A 66 12.34 18.75 -2.70
C GLU A 66 10.88 18.44 -2.44
N ARG A 67 10.01 19.34 -2.87
CA ARG A 67 8.58 19.13 -2.77
C ARG A 67 8.26 17.80 -3.40
N ALA A 68 7.78 16.87 -2.60
CA ALA A 68 7.46 15.53 -3.06
C ALA A 68 6.68 15.61 -4.37
N SER A 69 7.16 14.91 -5.40
CA SER A 69 6.53 14.92 -6.72
C SER A 69 5.11 14.34 -6.67
N LEU A 70 4.85 13.49 -5.69
CA LEU A 70 3.56 12.89 -5.39
C LEU A 70 3.11 13.33 -3.99
N GLU A 71 1.91 13.87 -3.90
CA GLU A 71 1.33 14.42 -2.67
C GLU A 71 -0.09 13.87 -2.48
N LEU A 72 -0.37 13.32 -1.32
CA LEU A 72 -1.73 12.94 -0.94
C LEU A 72 -2.45 14.15 -0.35
N LEU A 73 -3.51 14.60 -1.03
CA LEU A 73 -4.32 15.74 -0.62
C LEU A 73 -5.42 15.33 0.36
N GLN A 74 -6.00 14.14 0.18
CA GLN A 74 -7.09 13.64 1.00
C GLN A 74 -7.16 12.12 0.94
N LEU A 75 -7.42 11.49 2.08
CA LEU A 75 -7.81 10.09 2.23
C LEU A 75 -9.17 10.07 2.93
N THR A 76 -10.16 9.43 2.30
CA THR A 76 -11.51 9.25 2.87
C THR A 76 -11.88 7.78 2.82
N LEU A 77 -12.30 7.21 3.94
CA LEU A 77 -12.88 5.88 3.99
C LEU A 77 -14.40 6.01 3.84
N THR A 78 -14.96 5.31 2.86
CA THR A 78 -16.37 5.45 2.44
C THR A 78 -17.01 4.08 2.16
N SER A 79 -18.32 4.03 2.22
CA SER A 79 -19.08 2.83 1.89
C SER A 79 -19.22 2.60 0.38
N ASP A 80 -19.13 3.67 -0.42
CA ASP A 80 -19.23 3.61 -1.88
C ASP A 80 -18.56 4.84 -2.53
N VAL A 81 -18.28 4.74 -3.83
CA VAL A 81 -17.75 5.84 -4.64
C VAL A 81 -18.64 6.04 -5.84
N GLN A 82 -19.19 7.23 -5.99
CA GLN A 82 -20.05 7.60 -7.12
C GLN A 82 -19.50 8.83 -7.82
N LYS A 83 -19.47 8.81 -9.15
CA LYS A 83 -18.94 9.93 -9.98
C LYS A 83 -17.53 10.39 -9.56
N LYS A 84 -16.68 9.43 -9.13
CA LYS A 84 -15.33 9.67 -8.61
C LYS A 84 -15.27 10.44 -7.28
N GLU A 85 -16.36 10.50 -6.53
CA GLU A 85 -16.43 11.15 -5.21
C GLU A 85 -16.92 10.14 -4.17
N PRO A 86 -16.47 10.24 -2.91
CA PRO A 86 -16.98 9.41 -1.84
C PRO A 86 -18.43 9.78 -1.52
N VAL A 87 -19.28 8.77 -1.29
CA VAL A 87 -20.71 8.97 -0.98
C VAL A 87 -20.91 9.43 0.47
N ASP A 88 -20.07 8.92 1.36
CA ASP A 88 -20.10 9.21 2.80
C ASP A 88 -18.68 9.19 3.39
N THR A 89 -18.60 9.41 4.68
CA THR A 89 -17.39 9.15 5.46
C THR A 89 -17.72 8.15 6.54
N LEU A 90 -16.95 7.07 6.61
CA LEU A 90 -17.17 6.03 7.60
C LEU A 90 -16.44 6.33 8.90
N ASP A 91 -17.13 6.19 10.02
CA ASP A 91 -16.57 6.19 11.37
C ASP A 91 -16.34 4.76 11.89
N VAL A 92 -16.97 3.78 11.25
CA VAL A 92 -16.85 2.35 11.57
C VAL A 92 -16.81 1.54 10.29
N ALA A 93 -16.10 0.41 10.32
CA ALA A 93 -16.08 -0.56 9.24
C ALA A 93 -17.09 -1.69 9.57
N PRO A 94 -18.25 -1.75 8.88
CA PRO A 94 -19.22 -2.81 9.17
C PRO A 94 -18.74 -4.17 8.64
N PRO A 95 -18.81 -5.26 9.43
CA PRO A 95 -18.51 -6.60 8.94
C PRO A 95 -19.42 -6.98 7.77
N GLY A 96 -18.91 -7.75 6.83
CA GLY A 96 -19.66 -8.23 5.68
C GLY A 96 -19.91 -7.18 4.59
N THR A 97 -19.33 -5.98 4.69
CA THR A 97 -19.49 -4.90 3.71
C THR A 97 -18.17 -4.54 3.03
N ARG A 98 -18.26 -3.74 1.98
CA ARG A 98 -17.07 -3.14 1.36
C ARG A 98 -16.72 -1.83 2.05
N VAL A 99 -15.42 -1.60 2.22
CA VAL A 99 -14.87 -0.33 2.64
C VAL A 99 -13.94 0.16 1.54
N TYR A 100 -14.23 1.34 1.02
CA TYR A 100 -13.43 1.97 -0.02
C TYR A 100 -12.48 2.98 0.60
N ALA A 101 -11.23 2.97 0.16
CA ALA A 101 -10.28 4.06 0.39
C ALA A 101 -10.30 4.97 -0.84
N HIS A 102 -10.91 6.12 -0.73
CA HIS A 102 -10.92 7.15 -1.76
C HIS A 102 -9.74 8.10 -1.52
N LEU A 103 -8.91 8.26 -2.55
CA LEU A 103 -7.71 9.08 -2.52
C LEU A 103 -7.83 10.25 -3.49
N LYS A 104 -7.50 11.43 -3.02
CA LYS A 104 -7.25 12.61 -3.85
C LYS A 104 -5.77 12.92 -3.80
N LEU A 105 -5.10 12.85 -4.94
CA LEU A 105 -3.66 12.96 -5.06
C LEU A 105 -3.28 14.10 -6.01
N ARG A 106 -2.09 14.63 -5.82
CA ARG A 106 -1.44 15.53 -6.74
C ARG A 106 -0.14 14.89 -7.22
N ASN A 107 -0.02 14.69 -8.52
CA ASN A 107 1.21 14.24 -9.14
C ASN A 107 1.76 15.41 -9.98
N ARG A 108 2.90 15.97 -9.53
CA ARG A 108 3.57 17.11 -10.19
C ARG A 108 4.62 16.68 -11.21
N SER A 109 4.91 15.37 -11.26
CA SER A 109 5.83 14.84 -12.27
C SER A 109 5.15 14.77 -13.63
N GLN A 110 5.95 14.63 -14.69
CA GLN A 110 5.44 14.38 -16.04
C GLN A 110 5.09 12.89 -16.23
N ASP A 111 5.54 12.04 -15.31
CA ASP A 111 5.40 10.60 -15.39
C ASP A 111 4.27 10.09 -14.50
N LYS A 112 3.72 8.93 -14.90
CA LYS A 112 2.80 8.18 -14.04
C LYS A 112 3.55 7.67 -12.82
N ARG A 113 2.95 7.82 -11.64
CA ARG A 113 3.48 7.33 -10.37
C ARG A 113 2.58 6.21 -9.84
N LYS A 114 3.11 5.43 -8.91
CA LYS A 114 2.32 4.41 -8.22
C LYS A 114 2.10 4.80 -6.77
N VAL A 115 0.97 4.42 -6.23
CA VAL A 115 0.70 4.40 -4.78
C VAL A 115 0.28 3.00 -4.40
N HIS A 116 0.76 2.54 -3.27
CA HIS A 116 0.37 1.29 -2.65
C HIS A 116 -0.66 1.59 -1.58
N VAL A 117 -1.76 0.84 -1.56
CA VAL A 117 -2.80 0.96 -0.55
C VAL A 117 -2.97 -0.38 0.13
N ASP A 118 -2.57 -0.43 1.40
CA ASP A 118 -2.61 -1.62 2.21
C ASP A 118 -3.81 -1.59 3.15
N PHE A 119 -4.67 -2.59 3.04
CA PHE A 119 -5.74 -2.82 4.01
C PHE A 119 -5.30 -3.88 5.01
N LEU A 120 -5.20 -3.50 6.28
CA LEU A 120 -4.82 -4.37 7.37
C LEU A 120 -6.00 -4.56 8.33
N VAL A 121 -6.24 -5.78 8.75
CA VAL A 121 -7.22 -6.11 9.81
C VAL A 121 -6.45 -6.64 11.02
N ASN A 122 -6.56 -5.93 12.13
CA ASN A 122 -5.80 -6.23 13.35
C ASN A 122 -4.29 -6.34 13.09
N GLY A 123 -3.75 -5.44 12.27
CA GLY A 123 -2.34 -5.39 11.91
C GLY A 123 -1.90 -6.42 10.87
N LYS A 124 -2.77 -7.32 10.42
CA LYS A 124 -2.47 -8.29 9.36
C LYS A 124 -2.88 -7.73 8.00
N LEU A 125 -1.94 -7.68 7.08
CA LEU A 125 -2.19 -7.30 5.70
C LEU A 125 -3.20 -8.27 5.06
N ARG A 126 -4.28 -7.71 4.51
CA ARG A 126 -5.33 -8.49 3.87
C ARG A 126 -5.38 -8.24 2.37
N THR A 127 -5.36 -6.98 1.98
CA THR A 127 -5.50 -6.59 0.59
C THR A 127 -4.48 -5.51 0.26
N PRO A 128 -3.36 -5.86 -0.39
CA PRO A 128 -2.48 -4.89 -1.01
C PRO A 128 -3.05 -4.48 -2.37
N LEU A 129 -3.01 -3.20 -2.71
CA LEU A 129 -3.46 -2.67 -3.99
C LEU A 129 -2.43 -1.70 -4.55
N ASP A 130 -2.14 -1.82 -5.83
CA ASP A 130 -1.31 -0.87 -6.57
C ASP A 130 -2.20 0.00 -7.45
N LEU A 131 -2.15 1.30 -7.24
CA LEU A 131 -2.92 2.28 -7.99
C LEU A 131 -1.98 3.18 -8.78
N THR A 132 -2.28 3.38 -10.06
CA THR A 132 -1.52 4.28 -10.93
C THR A 132 -2.10 5.68 -10.84
N VAL A 133 -1.24 6.66 -10.63
CA VAL A 133 -1.57 8.09 -10.51
C VAL A 133 -0.97 8.83 -11.69
N GLU A 134 -1.82 9.35 -12.56
CA GLU A 134 -1.40 10.14 -13.72
C GLU A 134 -0.98 11.55 -13.30
N PRO A 135 -0.16 12.24 -14.13
CA PRO A 135 0.15 13.65 -13.92
C PRO A 135 -1.13 14.48 -13.78
N SER A 136 -1.32 15.10 -12.63
CA SER A 136 -2.55 15.87 -12.35
C SER A 136 -2.42 16.69 -11.09
N TRP A 137 -3.06 17.83 -11.05
CA TRP A 137 -3.22 18.65 -9.84
C TRP A 137 -4.21 18.07 -8.83
N SER A 138 -5.14 17.21 -9.28
CA SER A 138 -6.19 16.64 -8.43
C SER A 138 -6.70 15.33 -9.02
N PHE A 139 -5.85 14.31 -8.99
CA PHE A 139 -6.19 12.96 -9.43
C PHE A 139 -7.03 12.26 -8.36
N ARG A 140 -8.10 11.60 -8.76
CA ARG A 140 -8.96 10.82 -7.88
C ARG A 140 -8.89 9.35 -8.26
N THR A 141 -8.64 8.52 -7.26
CA THR A 141 -8.61 7.06 -7.39
C THR A 141 -9.11 6.42 -6.11
N TRP A 142 -9.44 5.15 -6.17
CA TRP A 142 -9.90 4.40 -5.01
C TRP A 142 -9.58 2.92 -5.14
N GLY A 143 -9.47 2.28 -4.00
CA GLY A 143 -9.42 0.86 -3.86
C GLY A 143 -10.42 0.40 -2.81
N TYR A 144 -10.70 -0.88 -2.69
CA TYR A 144 -11.59 -1.39 -1.67
C TYR A 144 -11.10 -2.71 -1.08
N ASN A 145 -11.54 -2.96 0.14
CA ASN A 145 -11.46 -4.27 0.79
C ASN A 145 -12.87 -4.71 1.19
N THR A 146 -13.15 -6.00 1.04
CA THR A 146 -14.39 -6.60 1.53
C THR A 146 -14.17 -7.15 2.93
N MET A 147 -14.86 -6.58 3.92
CA MET A 147 -14.83 -7.05 5.29
C MET A 147 -15.56 -8.40 5.38
N GLN A 148 -15.00 -9.36 6.10
CA GLN A 148 -15.67 -10.63 6.36
C GLN A 148 -16.71 -10.47 7.46
N ALA A 149 -17.75 -11.31 7.44
CA ALA A 149 -18.83 -11.25 8.43
C ALA A 149 -18.36 -11.45 9.88
N GLY A 150 -17.25 -12.18 10.06
CA GLY A 150 -16.64 -12.45 11.38
C GLY A 150 -15.53 -11.48 11.77
N ASP A 151 -15.24 -10.45 10.96
CA ASP A 151 -14.19 -9.50 11.29
C ASP A 151 -14.58 -8.65 12.49
N THR A 152 -13.61 -8.50 13.39
CA THR A 152 -13.70 -7.68 14.62
C THR A 152 -12.38 -6.95 14.83
N GLY A 153 -12.38 -5.95 15.72
CA GLY A 153 -11.18 -5.20 16.07
C GLY A 153 -11.03 -3.92 15.26
N GLU A 154 -9.94 -3.75 14.52
CA GLU A 154 -9.60 -2.53 13.80
C GLU A 154 -9.23 -2.82 12.34
N LEU A 155 -9.75 -1.99 11.44
CA LEU A 155 -9.30 -1.85 10.08
C LEU A 155 -8.32 -0.67 10.01
N GLU A 156 -7.12 -0.92 9.52
CA GLU A 156 -6.13 0.11 9.22
C GLU A 156 -5.92 0.16 7.71
N VAL A 157 -5.89 1.36 7.15
CA VAL A 157 -5.58 1.60 5.73
C VAL A 157 -4.34 2.46 5.67
N ARG A 158 -3.27 1.96 5.05
CA ARG A 158 -2.02 2.68 4.81
C ARG A 158 -1.90 3.02 3.34
N VAL A 159 -1.50 4.23 3.08
CA VAL A 159 -1.18 4.70 1.73
C VAL A 159 0.30 5.00 1.68
N LEU A 160 1.01 4.33 0.78
CA LEU A 160 2.45 4.50 0.60
C LEU A 160 2.73 4.99 -0.82
N ASP A 161 3.82 5.72 -0.98
CA ASP A 161 4.31 6.09 -2.31
C ASP A 161 5.06 4.94 -2.99
N ASP A 162 5.52 5.16 -4.20
CA ASP A 162 6.31 4.20 -4.98
C ASP A 162 7.71 3.89 -4.40
N GLY A 163 8.18 4.70 -3.46
CA GLY A 163 9.39 4.45 -2.66
C GLY A 163 9.11 3.71 -1.36
N GLY A 164 7.84 3.41 -1.03
CA GLY A 164 7.44 2.77 0.20
C GLY A 164 7.31 3.71 1.41
N ALA A 165 7.42 5.03 1.20
CA ALA A 165 7.19 6.00 2.27
C ALA A 165 5.67 6.15 2.54
N THR A 166 5.29 6.16 3.81
CA THR A 166 3.88 6.32 4.20
C THR A 166 3.41 7.75 3.99
N LEU A 167 2.44 7.92 3.10
CA LEU A 167 1.77 9.20 2.84
C LEU A 167 0.65 9.49 3.85
N ALA A 168 -0.13 8.47 4.23
CA ALA A 168 -1.17 8.57 5.25
C ALA A 168 -1.55 7.20 5.81
N THR A 169 -2.17 7.25 6.99
CA THR A 169 -2.79 6.10 7.64
C THR A 169 -4.16 6.51 8.17
N ALA A 170 -5.18 5.70 7.92
CA ALA A 170 -6.51 5.86 8.48
C ALA A 170 -6.92 4.59 9.21
N ARG A 171 -7.69 4.72 10.30
CA ARG A 171 -8.13 3.60 11.13
C ARG A 171 -9.61 3.69 11.43
N LEU A 172 -10.29 2.55 11.37
CA LEU A 172 -11.70 2.42 11.73
C LEU A 172 -11.90 1.22 12.65
N PRO A 173 -12.69 1.35 13.73
CA PRO A 173 -13.13 0.19 14.49
C PRO A 173 -14.07 -0.67 13.65
N ILE A 174 -13.89 -2.00 13.70
CA ILE A 174 -14.76 -2.94 13.02
C ILE A 174 -15.95 -3.24 13.95
N LYS A 175 -17.11 -2.70 13.62
CA LYS A 175 -18.35 -2.86 14.41
C LYS A 175 -19.56 -2.97 13.47
N ALA A 176 -20.57 -3.72 13.88
CA ALA A 176 -21.85 -3.67 13.19
C ALA A 176 -22.38 -2.24 13.21
N LYS A 177 -22.86 -1.75 12.07
CA LYS A 177 -23.50 -0.43 12.00
C LYS A 177 -24.72 -0.46 12.92
N GLY A 178 -24.69 0.35 13.99
CA GLY A 178 -25.84 0.46 14.89
C GLY A 178 -27.08 0.85 14.07
N LYS A 179 -28.18 0.15 14.26
CA LYS A 179 -29.45 0.60 13.70
C LYS A 179 -29.74 1.97 14.31
N ALA A 180 -29.75 3.02 13.48
CA ALA A 180 -30.31 4.29 13.90
C ALA A 180 -31.75 4.05 14.37
N LYS A 181 -32.04 4.45 15.60
CA LYS A 181 -33.33 4.25 16.26
C LYS A 181 -34.27 5.37 15.82
#